data_77d6d107650f152eeff00aff00c88306
#
_entry.id   77d6d107650f152eeff00aff00c88306
#
_cell.length_a   1.000
_cell.length_b   1.000
_cell.length_c   1.000
_cell.angle_alpha   90.00
_cell.angle_beta   90.00
_cell.angle_gamma   90.00
#
_symmetry.space_group_name_H-M   'P 1'
#
loop_
_entity.id
_entity.type
_entity.pdbx_description
1 polymer ?
#
loop_
_entity_poly.entity_id
_entity_poly.type
_entity_poly.pdbx_seq_one_letter_code
_entity_poly.pdbx_strand_id
1 'polypeptide(L)'
;MSIKNVPEVQEFNNGDKIWDHTFNTFHAKVYIPKSKLPGDIINFGYSAPYFLIFTDFIFTNENALSYAKTSKLSEIASAYDTSIVFINPLNAGGWKSAPEGIFEEIIENSKIHQYHKDGYAILNNRFTHTTEGYAIRGAIFRTFLIGNGDGADYIAKYLLKKITGAGLWGPADIAPTVCLLENLSIKPLKKRRDIPIISVGNSKLINETISEKFDNCIFQESLDIPAAFKFMKQFIRWGWDGELLREIDFNEVNFIEEPCVVELKTSPDNQGDYAGSVTHKTGFISYYNKNVFDKGPVPLVLCFHGGGDSAKHIALVSSWWKVAHDHNFLLVCVEDHLNSTATEMMELLEILKTKYRIDEKRIYASGFSMGGCKTWDLYQEYPDVFAAVAPMDATFDVGCNLYGQPSVGLHGCGKINENILVPVFYTGGEETPLPELPFQAEKCRARMEYVLKVNECTANYNIKFEDQNKWENKIWGINGDSVEKIEDKSRNSVLTINYFNSKDENIYTAFGSISGQGHECRYHTCEQAWFFMSRFQRNKDKIEIHNCQL
;
A
#
# COMPACT_ATOMS: atom_id res chain seq x y z
N MET A 1 -24.96 0.25 -2.67
CA MET A 1 -25.62 0.96 -3.79
C MET A 1 -25.83 -0.01 -4.93
N SER A 2 -27.04 -0.15 -5.46
CA SER A 2 -27.25 -0.98 -6.65
C SER A 2 -26.64 -0.24 -7.85
N ILE A 3 -25.76 -0.90 -8.59
CA ILE A 3 -25.27 -0.39 -9.88
C ILE A 3 -26.49 -0.27 -10.79
N LYS A 4 -26.94 0.95 -11.04
CA LYS A 4 -28.19 1.19 -11.77
C LYS A 4 -28.12 0.86 -13.27
N ASN A 5 -26.92 0.74 -13.83
CA ASN A 5 -26.73 0.42 -15.25
C ASN A 5 -25.56 -0.57 -15.38
N VAL A 6 -25.85 -1.76 -15.80
CA VAL A 6 -24.81 -2.73 -16.20
C VAL A 6 -24.21 -2.20 -17.53
N PRO A 7 -22.88 -2.08 -17.65
CA PRO A 7 -22.25 -1.66 -18.90
C PRO A 7 -22.57 -2.61 -20.05
N GLU A 8 -22.73 -2.09 -21.24
CA GLU A 8 -22.76 -2.90 -22.44
C GLU A 8 -21.36 -3.42 -22.74
N VAL A 9 -21.22 -4.71 -23.02
CA VAL A 9 -19.93 -5.34 -23.26
C VAL A 9 -19.87 -5.88 -24.67
N GLN A 10 -18.85 -5.46 -25.42
CA GLN A 10 -18.48 -6.07 -26.69
C GLN A 10 -17.20 -6.89 -26.50
N GLU A 11 -17.25 -8.17 -26.79
CA GLU A 11 -16.08 -9.06 -26.80
C GLU A 11 -15.59 -9.29 -28.23
N PHE A 12 -14.26 -9.27 -28.40
CA PHE A 12 -13.60 -9.47 -29.69
C PHE A 12 -12.98 -10.88 -29.76
N ASN A 13 -12.76 -11.38 -30.97
CA ASN A 13 -12.25 -12.74 -31.22
C ASN A 13 -10.91 -13.07 -30.54
N ASN A 14 -10.13 -12.08 -30.18
CA ASN A 14 -8.86 -12.23 -29.48
C ASN A 14 -9.01 -12.26 -27.94
N GLY A 15 -10.22 -12.14 -27.41
CA GLY A 15 -10.54 -12.10 -26.00
C GLY A 15 -10.41 -10.71 -25.34
N ASP A 16 -10.11 -9.67 -26.12
CA ASP A 16 -10.23 -8.29 -25.65
C ASP A 16 -11.71 -7.91 -25.51
N LYS A 17 -12.00 -6.96 -24.62
CA LYS A 17 -13.36 -6.45 -24.39
C LYS A 17 -13.38 -4.92 -24.42
N ILE A 18 -14.47 -4.36 -24.87
CA ILE A 18 -14.81 -2.94 -24.67
C ILE A 18 -16.12 -2.87 -23.90
N TRP A 19 -16.08 -2.13 -22.83
CA TRP A 19 -17.25 -1.79 -22.02
C TRP A 19 -17.68 -0.38 -22.35
N ASP A 20 -18.98 -0.19 -22.52
CA ASP A 20 -19.62 1.06 -22.84
C ASP A 20 -20.46 1.48 -21.63
N HIS A 21 -20.12 2.61 -21.01
CA HIS A 21 -20.80 3.07 -19.82
C HIS A 21 -20.93 4.60 -19.76
N THR A 22 -22.11 5.05 -19.38
CA THR A 22 -22.39 6.47 -19.17
C THR A 22 -22.43 6.77 -17.68
N PHE A 23 -21.57 7.68 -17.25
CA PHE A 23 -21.54 8.27 -15.92
C PHE A 23 -22.35 9.56 -15.88
N ASN A 24 -22.33 10.28 -14.74
CA ASN A 24 -23.10 11.53 -14.65
C ASN A 24 -22.51 12.66 -15.48
N THR A 25 -21.18 12.74 -15.58
CA THR A 25 -20.46 13.87 -16.22
C THR A 25 -19.76 13.49 -17.52
N PHE A 26 -19.60 12.21 -17.82
CA PHE A 26 -18.91 11.72 -19.01
C PHE A 26 -19.44 10.37 -19.48
N HIS A 27 -19.08 10.01 -20.70
CA HIS A 27 -19.29 8.69 -21.26
C HIS A 27 -17.94 8.00 -21.47
N ALA A 28 -17.81 6.75 -21.04
CA ALA A 28 -16.57 6.01 -21.16
C ALA A 28 -16.68 4.79 -22.10
N LYS A 29 -15.66 4.62 -22.93
CA LYS A 29 -15.35 3.35 -23.56
C LYS A 29 -14.16 2.76 -22.81
N VAL A 30 -14.32 1.62 -22.18
CA VAL A 30 -13.27 0.99 -21.38
C VAL A 30 -12.75 -0.24 -22.11
N TYR A 31 -11.55 -0.13 -22.64
CA TYR A 31 -10.87 -1.27 -23.27
C TYR A 31 -10.20 -2.12 -22.20
N ILE A 32 -10.54 -3.40 -22.19
CA ILE A 32 -9.97 -4.41 -21.32
C ILE A 32 -9.25 -5.44 -22.19
N PRO A 33 -7.92 -5.47 -22.16
CA PRO A 33 -7.16 -6.46 -22.92
C PRO A 33 -7.32 -7.84 -22.30
N LYS A 34 -7.13 -8.88 -23.10
CA LYS A 34 -6.87 -10.20 -22.56
C LYS A 34 -5.58 -10.13 -21.75
N SER A 35 -5.65 -10.52 -20.47
CA SER A 35 -4.49 -10.52 -19.59
C SER A 35 -3.39 -11.46 -20.11
N LYS A 36 -2.14 -11.03 -20.00
CA LYS A 36 -0.94 -11.86 -20.22
C LYS A 36 -0.39 -12.46 -18.93
N LEU A 37 -0.91 -12.03 -17.79
CA LEU A 37 -0.49 -12.57 -16.51
C LEU A 37 -1.06 -13.99 -16.36
N PRO A 38 -0.25 -14.99 -15.99
CA PRO A 38 -0.74 -16.28 -15.57
C PRO A 38 -1.73 -16.11 -14.42
N GLY A 39 -2.82 -16.92 -14.40
CA GLY A 39 -3.91 -16.79 -13.42
C GLY A 39 -3.51 -16.98 -11.96
N ASP A 40 -2.32 -17.51 -11.72
CA ASP A 40 -1.73 -17.76 -10.39
C ASP A 40 -0.64 -16.75 -10.01
N ILE A 41 -0.32 -15.76 -10.85
CA ILE A 41 0.59 -14.69 -10.45
C ILE A 41 -0.19 -13.67 -9.62
N ILE A 42 0.46 -13.25 -8.55
CA ILE A 42 0.00 -12.12 -7.73
C ILE A 42 -0.11 -10.89 -8.62
N ASN A 43 -1.33 -10.40 -8.78
CA ASN A 43 -1.54 -9.13 -9.46
C ASN A 43 -1.29 -8.02 -8.44
N PHE A 44 -0.22 -7.27 -8.63
CA PHE A 44 0.11 -6.09 -7.84
C PHE A 44 -0.79 -4.92 -8.26
N GLY A 45 -2.08 -4.99 -7.92
CA GLY A 45 -3.09 -4.02 -8.32
C GLY A 45 -2.67 -2.57 -8.12
N TYR A 46 -1.92 -2.30 -7.03
CA TYR A 46 -1.40 -0.95 -6.73
C TYR A 46 -0.29 -0.46 -7.66
N SER A 47 0.34 -1.32 -8.42
CA SER A 47 1.35 -0.91 -9.41
C SER A 47 0.81 -0.88 -10.84
N ALA A 48 -0.41 -1.31 -11.06
CA ALA A 48 -1.03 -1.27 -12.37
C ALA A 48 -1.28 0.18 -12.84
N PRO A 49 -0.85 0.57 -14.05
CA PRO A 49 -1.13 1.89 -14.57
C PRO A 49 -2.64 2.09 -14.77
N TYR A 50 -3.12 3.30 -14.54
CA TYR A 50 -4.49 3.71 -14.76
C TYR A 50 -4.54 4.73 -15.87
N PHE A 51 -4.84 4.28 -17.10
CA PHE A 51 -4.82 5.12 -18.29
C PHE A 51 -6.17 5.78 -18.54
N LEU A 52 -6.17 7.11 -18.56
CA LEU A 52 -7.33 7.95 -18.88
C LEU A 52 -7.01 8.78 -20.13
N ILE A 53 -7.79 8.57 -21.20
CA ILE A 53 -7.54 9.15 -22.53
C ILE A 53 -8.58 10.24 -22.83
N PHE A 54 -8.10 11.43 -23.13
CA PHE A 54 -8.89 12.62 -23.44
C PHE A 54 -8.49 13.14 -24.83
N THR A 55 -9.37 13.07 -25.82
CA THR A 55 -9.08 13.52 -27.19
C THR A 55 -10.12 14.50 -27.69
N ASP A 56 -9.82 15.19 -28.75
CA ASP A 56 -10.74 16.12 -29.44
C ASP A 56 -11.79 15.40 -30.29
N PHE A 57 -11.65 14.10 -30.50
CA PHE A 57 -12.65 13.28 -31.20
C PHE A 57 -13.37 12.32 -30.22
N ILE A 58 -14.57 11.90 -30.62
CA ILE A 58 -15.40 10.99 -29.83
C ILE A 58 -14.98 9.54 -30.08
N PHE A 59 -14.77 8.78 -29.03
CA PHE A 59 -14.47 7.36 -29.14
C PHE A 59 -15.73 6.53 -29.37
N THR A 60 -15.71 5.74 -30.46
CA THR A 60 -16.57 4.56 -30.67
C THR A 60 -15.82 3.31 -30.20
N ASN A 61 -16.47 2.15 -30.19
CA ASN A 61 -15.78 0.90 -29.84
C ASN A 61 -14.65 0.58 -30.82
N GLU A 62 -14.87 0.83 -32.13
CA GLU A 62 -13.91 0.53 -33.19
C GLU A 62 -12.66 1.43 -33.11
N ASN A 63 -12.86 2.75 -32.96
CA ASN A 63 -11.70 3.65 -32.90
C ASN A 63 -10.98 3.58 -31.55
N ALA A 64 -11.66 3.26 -30.44
CA ALA A 64 -11.05 2.99 -29.15
C ALA A 64 -10.13 1.74 -29.20
N LEU A 65 -10.64 0.64 -29.78
CA LEU A 65 -9.84 -0.56 -30.03
C LEU A 65 -8.64 -0.27 -30.94
N SER A 66 -8.88 0.45 -32.03
CA SER A 66 -7.81 0.85 -32.98
C SER A 66 -6.75 1.69 -32.30
N TYR A 67 -7.15 2.70 -31.52
CA TYR A 67 -6.23 3.55 -30.76
C TYR A 67 -5.40 2.75 -29.77
N ALA A 68 -6.04 1.89 -28.97
CA ALA A 68 -5.34 1.06 -28.00
C ALA A 68 -4.23 0.21 -28.63
N LYS A 69 -4.49 -0.33 -29.85
CA LYS A 69 -3.55 -1.18 -30.57
C LYS A 69 -2.47 -0.38 -31.29
N THR A 70 -2.84 0.66 -32.04
CA THR A 70 -1.88 1.46 -32.82
C THR A 70 -0.92 2.25 -31.95
N SER A 71 -1.39 2.73 -30.78
CA SER A 71 -0.54 3.40 -29.77
C SER A 71 0.31 2.44 -28.94
N LYS A 72 0.09 1.13 -29.04
CA LYS A 72 0.69 0.09 -28.19
C LYS A 72 0.28 0.13 -26.72
N LEU A 73 -0.69 0.94 -26.33
CA LEU A 73 -1.25 0.92 -24.97
C LEU A 73 -1.83 -0.45 -24.60
N SER A 74 -2.43 -1.15 -25.59
CA SER A 74 -2.97 -2.48 -25.37
C SER A 74 -1.92 -3.51 -24.89
N GLU A 75 -0.68 -3.40 -25.33
CA GLU A 75 0.42 -4.26 -24.91
C GLU A 75 0.78 -4.00 -23.44
N ILE A 76 0.85 -2.72 -23.08
CA ILE A 76 1.13 -2.30 -21.70
C ILE A 76 -0.02 -2.72 -20.80
N ALA A 77 -1.26 -2.42 -21.17
CA ALA A 77 -2.44 -2.78 -20.39
C ALA A 77 -2.55 -4.29 -20.17
N SER A 78 -2.25 -5.10 -21.19
CA SER A 78 -2.25 -6.55 -21.10
C SER A 78 -1.14 -7.09 -20.16
N ALA A 79 0.02 -6.43 -20.14
CA ALA A 79 1.14 -6.82 -19.27
C ALA A 79 0.86 -6.56 -17.77
N TYR A 80 0.00 -5.57 -17.47
CA TYR A 80 -0.35 -5.18 -16.11
C TYR A 80 -1.77 -5.59 -15.69
N ASP A 81 -2.51 -6.31 -16.52
CA ASP A 81 -3.92 -6.63 -16.33
C ASP A 81 -4.78 -5.41 -15.97
N THR A 82 -4.58 -4.32 -16.68
CA THR A 82 -5.26 -3.05 -16.45
C THR A 82 -6.17 -2.69 -17.63
N SER A 83 -7.03 -1.69 -17.45
CA SER A 83 -7.89 -1.15 -18.50
C SER A 83 -7.39 0.20 -19.04
N ILE A 84 -7.88 0.58 -20.22
CA ILE A 84 -7.69 1.89 -20.80
C ILE A 84 -9.07 2.55 -20.89
N VAL A 85 -9.22 3.69 -20.23
CA VAL A 85 -10.49 4.44 -20.17
C VAL A 85 -10.45 5.58 -21.18
N PHE A 86 -11.23 5.45 -22.23
CA PHE A 86 -11.43 6.50 -23.22
C PHE A 86 -12.65 7.34 -22.81
N ILE A 87 -12.43 8.63 -22.60
CA ILE A 87 -13.42 9.53 -22.01
C ILE A 87 -14.00 10.43 -23.09
N ASN A 88 -15.32 10.41 -23.21
CA ASN A 88 -16.08 11.28 -24.08
C ASN A 88 -16.87 12.28 -23.24
N PRO A 89 -16.81 13.59 -23.53
CA PRO A 89 -17.69 14.55 -22.89
C PRO A 89 -19.15 14.33 -23.33
N LEU A 90 -20.10 14.48 -22.40
CA LEU A 90 -21.54 14.31 -22.68
C LEU A 90 -22.15 15.48 -23.47
N ASN A 91 -21.55 16.67 -23.37
CA ASN A 91 -22.10 17.88 -23.92
C ASN A 91 -21.77 18.03 -25.41
N ALA A 92 -22.71 18.57 -26.19
CA ALA A 92 -22.53 18.84 -27.62
C ALA A 92 -21.35 19.79 -27.93
N GLY A 93 -20.94 20.62 -26.98
CA GLY A 93 -19.76 21.50 -27.11
C GLY A 93 -18.42 20.80 -26.84
N GLY A 94 -18.42 19.49 -26.61
CA GLY A 94 -17.21 18.72 -26.34
C GLY A 94 -16.49 19.19 -25.07
N TRP A 95 -15.17 19.13 -25.08
CA TRP A 95 -14.33 19.50 -23.91
C TRP A 95 -14.46 20.97 -23.50
N LYS A 96 -14.81 21.88 -24.40
CA LYS A 96 -14.99 23.31 -24.10
C LYS A 96 -16.16 23.58 -23.17
N SER A 97 -17.14 22.68 -23.14
CA SER A 97 -18.34 22.77 -22.29
C SER A 97 -18.40 21.63 -21.25
N ALA A 98 -17.40 20.80 -21.18
CA ALA A 98 -17.34 19.71 -20.21
C ALA A 98 -17.20 20.25 -18.78
N PRO A 99 -17.87 19.62 -17.79
CA PRO A 99 -17.76 20.03 -16.41
C PRO A 99 -16.37 19.75 -15.82
N GLU A 100 -15.98 20.49 -14.79
CA GLU A 100 -14.69 20.28 -14.12
C GLU A 100 -14.59 18.96 -13.36
N GLY A 101 -15.70 18.38 -12.91
CA GLY A 101 -15.78 17.24 -12.00
C GLY A 101 -15.61 15.86 -12.64
N ILE A 102 -15.23 15.77 -13.92
CA ILE A 102 -15.06 14.46 -14.59
C ILE A 102 -14.02 13.60 -13.87
N PHE A 103 -12.88 14.18 -13.51
CA PHE A 103 -11.80 13.42 -12.88
C PHE A 103 -12.18 12.96 -11.46
N GLU A 104 -12.86 13.81 -10.71
CA GLU A 104 -13.40 13.50 -9.40
C GLU A 104 -14.36 12.30 -9.47
N GLU A 105 -15.27 12.29 -10.46
CA GLU A 105 -16.19 11.18 -10.66
C GLU A 105 -15.47 9.90 -11.06
N ILE A 106 -14.44 9.97 -11.90
CA ILE A 106 -13.62 8.81 -12.28
C ILE A 106 -12.96 8.22 -11.03
N ILE A 107 -12.32 9.04 -10.22
CA ILE A 107 -11.62 8.58 -9.02
C ILE A 107 -12.60 8.00 -8.00
N GLU A 108 -13.77 8.62 -7.82
CA GLU A 108 -14.79 8.12 -6.89
C GLU A 108 -15.33 6.75 -7.33
N ASN A 109 -15.58 6.57 -8.62
CA ASN A 109 -16.00 5.27 -9.15
C ASN A 109 -14.90 4.22 -9.03
N SER A 110 -13.64 4.61 -9.21
CA SER A 110 -12.50 3.71 -8.99
C SER A 110 -12.39 3.27 -7.54
N LYS A 111 -12.61 4.18 -6.58
CA LYS A 111 -12.64 3.88 -5.14
C LYS A 111 -13.78 2.92 -4.79
N ILE A 112 -14.97 3.12 -5.34
CA ILE A 112 -16.11 2.22 -5.12
C ILE A 112 -15.74 0.80 -5.57
N HIS A 113 -15.08 0.65 -6.70
CA HIS A 113 -14.61 -0.62 -7.18
C HIS A 113 -13.51 -1.23 -6.30
N GLN A 114 -12.65 -0.41 -5.74
CA GLN A 114 -11.60 -0.87 -4.81
C GLN A 114 -12.17 -1.47 -3.53
N TYR A 115 -13.25 -0.92 -3.02
CA TYR A 115 -13.82 -1.29 -1.72
C TYR A 115 -15.09 -2.13 -1.80
N HIS A 116 -15.63 -2.34 -2.97
CA HIS A 116 -16.68 -3.32 -3.15
C HIS A 116 -16.09 -4.72 -3.01
N LYS A 117 -16.82 -5.67 -2.43
CA LYS A 117 -16.31 -7.04 -2.19
C LYS A 117 -15.66 -7.65 -3.44
N ASP A 118 -16.28 -7.46 -4.60
CA ASP A 118 -15.76 -7.94 -5.88
C ASP A 118 -14.68 -7.02 -6.47
N GLY A 119 -14.73 -5.72 -6.18
CA GLY A 119 -13.72 -4.74 -6.57
C GLY A 119 -12.43 -4.87 -5.78
N TYR A 120 -12.53 -5.18 -4.50
CA TYR A 120 -11.37 -5.52 -3.67
C TYR A 120 -10.60 -6.69 -4.25
N ALA A 121 -11.33 -7.70 -4.69
CA ALA A 121 -10.77 -8.81 -5.41
C ALA A 121 -10.06 -8.39 -6.71
N ILE A 122 -10.42 -7.32 -7.38
CA ILE A 122 -9.75 -6.83 -8.58
C ILE A 122 -8.40 -6.21 -8.27
N LEU A 123 -8.25 -5.50 -7.16
CA LEU A 123 -7.01 -4.82 -6.83
C LEU A 123 -5.95 -5.75 -6.24
N ASN A 124 -6.36 -6.67 -5.42
CA ASN A 124 -5.47 -7.61 -4.76
C ASN A 124 -5.33 -8.91 -5.50
N ASN A 125 -5.76 -9.00 -6.80
CA ASN A 125 -6.36 -10.19 -7.03
C ASN A 125 -6.05 -11.12 -8.07
N ARG A 126 -5.51 -12.05 -7.54
CA ARG A 126 -5.38 -13.40 -8.04
C ARG A 126 -6.64 -14.27 -7.91
N PHE A 127 -7.66 -13.88 -7.16
CA PHE A 127 -8.71 -14.83 -6.79
C PHE A 127 -10.00 -14.73 -7.56
N THR A 128 -10.40 -13.56 -7.91
CA THR A 128 -11.69 -13.40 -8.54
C THR A 128 -11.63 -12.30 -9.54
N HIS A 129 -11.44 -12.65 -10.76
CA HIS A 129 -11.69 -11.75 -11.87
C HIS A 129 -13.15 -11.78 -12.27
N THR A 130 -14.05 -11.85 -11.33
CA THR A 130 -15.47 -11.64 -11.60
C THR A 130 -15.69 -10.16 -11.85
N THR A 131 -15.27 -9.76 -12.98
CA THR A 131 -15.31 -8.39 -13.44
C THR A 131 -16.56 -8.08 -14.21
N GLU A 132 -17.51 -8.93 -14.21
CA GLU A 132 -18.85 -8.62 -14.65
C GLU A 132 -19.38 -7.50 -13.78
N GLY A 133 -19.40 -6.28 -14.32
CA GLY A 133 -19.81 -5.07 -13.63
C GLY A 133 -18.70 -4.08 -13.29
N TYR A 134 -17.42 -4.42 -13.44
CA TYR A 134 -16.29 -3.56 -13.13
C TYR A 134 -15.36 -3.38 -14.32
N ALA A 135 -15.65 -2.35 -15.12
CA ALA A 135 -14.88 -2.08 -16.32
C ALA A 135 -13.54 -1.40 -16.03
N ILE A 136 -13.52 -0.49 -15.04
CA ILE A 136 -12.37 0.37 -14.79
C ILE A 136 -11.40 -0.32 -13.83
N ARG A 137 -10.20 -0.64 -14.33
CA ARG A 137 -9.13 -1.29 -13.57
C ARG A 137 -7.85 -0.47 -13.65
N GLY A 138 -7.19 -0.30 -12.54
CA GLY A 138 -5.92 0.39 -12.41
C GLY A 138 -5.76 0.99 -11.03
N ALA A 139 -4.53 1.26 -10.64
CA ALA A 139 -4.23 1.87 -9.35
C ALA A 139 -4.42 3.39 -9.42
N ILE A 140 -5.28 3.94 -8.55
CA ILE A 140 -5.46 5.41 -8.46
C ILE A 140 -4.15 6.14 -8.16
N PHE A 141 -3.19 5.45 -7.58
CA PHE A 141 -1.85 5.97 -7.28
C PHE A 141 -0.94 6.05 -8.52
N ARG A 142 -1.40 5.51 -9.68
CA ARG A 142 -0.70 5.55 -10.97
C ARG A 142 -1.61 6.01 -12.08
N THR A 143 -2.31 7.10 -11.85
CA THR A 143 -3.23 7.69 -12.83
C THR A 143 -2.46 8.48 -13.89
N PHE A 144 -2.41 7.94 -15.09
CA PHE A 144 -1.77 8.54 -16.26
C PHE A 144 -2.80 9.15 -17.18
N LEU A 145 -2.79 10.48 -17.32
CA LEU A 145 -3.66 11.19 -18.24
C LEU A 145 -2.96 11.37 -19.57
N ILE A 146 -3.65 11.02 -20.66
CA ILE A 146 -3.17 11.22 -22.03
C ILE A 146 -4.17 12.10 -22.74
N GLY A 147 -3.78 13.32 -23.05
CA GLY A 147 -4.62 14.32 -23.72
C GLY A 147 -4.11 14.70 -25.11
N ASN A 148 -5.04 14.86 -26.05
CA ASN A 148 -4.76 15.40 -27.37
C ASN A 148 -5.75 16.52 -27.70
N GLY A 149 -5.28 17.62 -28.30
CA GLY A 149 -6.09 18.77 -28.74
C GLY A 149 -6.96 19.36 -27.61
N ASP A 150 -8.26 19.50 -27.81
CA ASP A 150 -9.21 20.04 -26.83
C ASP A 150 -9.23 19.19 -25.52
N GLY A 151 -8.93 17.88 -25.59
CA GLY A 151 -8.78 17.02 -24.42
C GLY A 151 -7.52 17.35 -23.61
N ALA A 152 -6.41 17.67 -24.27
CA ALA A 152 -5.20 18.14 -23.60
C ALA A 152 -5.41 19.52 -22.96
N ASP A 153 -6.14 20.42 -23.62
CA ASP A 153 -6.52 21.73 -23.08
C ASP A 153 -7.38 21.58 -21.83
N TYR A 154 -8.32 20.63 -21.82
CA TYR A 154 -9.13 20.32 -20.64
C TYR A 154 -8.26 19.86 -19.46
N ILE A 155 -7.32 18.94 -19.68
CA ILE A 155 -6.36 18.51 -18.65
C ILE A 155 -5.55 19.71 -18.15
N ALA A 156 -4.96 20.50 -19.06
CA ALA A 156 -4.15 21.66 -18.71
C ALA A 156 -4.92 22.71 -17.90
N LYS A 157 -6.20 22.87 -18.17
CA LYS A 157 -7.06 23.85 -17.52
C LYS A 157 -7.56 23.39 -16.16
N TYR A 158 -7.97 22.13 -16.01
CA TYR A 158 -8.74 21.67 -14.84
C TYR A 158 -8.06 20.60 -14.00
N LEU A 159 -7.21 19.75 -14.58
CA LEU A 159 -6.77 18.52 -13.93
C LEU A 159 -5.36 18.58 -13.33
N LEU A 160 -4.55 19.60 -13.67
CA LEU A 160 -3.19 19.74 -13.13
C LEU A 160 -3.22 20.26 -11.68
N LYS A 161 -4.01 19.64 -10.85
CA LYS A 161 -4.24 20.04 -9.44
C LYS A 161 -4.39 18.82 -8.54
N LYS A 162 -4.29 19.07 -7.25
CA LYS A 162 -4.68 18.15 -6.21
C LYS A 162 -6.21 18.16 -6.08
N ILE A 163 -6.78 17.00 -5.90
CA ILE A 163 -8.21 16.82 -5.69
C ILE A 163 -8.41 16.17 -4.34
N THR A 164 -9.09 16.86 -3.44
CA THR A 164 -9.47 16.29 -2.16
C THR A 164 -10.79 15.54 -2.32
N GLY A 165 -10.77 14.25 -2.06
CA GLY A 165 -11.95 13.38 -2.10
C GLY A 165 -12.20 12.69 -0.76
N ALA A 166 -13.40 12.12 -0.59
CA ALA A 166 -13.66 11.22 0.52
C ALA A 166 -12.98 9.88 0.26
N GLY A 167 -11.93 9.59 1.01
CA GLY A 167 -11.35 8.24 1.08
C GLY A 167 -12.12 7.36 2.06
N LEU A 168 -11.89 6.05 2.05
CA LEU A 168 -12.50 5.13 3.02
C LEU A 168 -12.14 5.51 4.47
N TRP A 169 -10.95 6.05 4.66
CA TRP A 169 -10.32 6.35 5.96
C TRP A 169 -10.16 7.85 6.23
N GLY A 170 -10.92 8.67 5.53
CA GLY A 170 -10.86 10.13 5.66
C GLY A 170 -10.59 10.84 4.33
N PRO A 171 -10.39 12.15 4.35
CA PRO A 171 -10.05 12.90 3.15
C PRO A 171 -8.75 12.37 2.53
N ALA A 172 -8.81 11.98 1.26
CA ALA A 172 -7.63 11.58 0.50
C ALA A 172 -7.36 12.59 -0.60
N ASP A 173 -6.12 13.04 -0.68
CA ASP A 173 -5.69 13.93 -1.72
C ASP A 173 -5.16 13.15 -2.92
N ILE A 174 -5.82 13.30 -4.04
CA ILE A 174 -5.50 12.61 -5.28
C ILE A 174 -5.10 13.64 -6.33
N ALA A 175 -4.05 13.34 -7.07
CA ALA A 175 -3.64 14.11 -8.23
C ALA A 175 -3.26 13.15 -9.37
N PRO A 176 -3.32 13.59 -10.64
CA PRO A 176 -2.71 12.81 -11.72
C PRO A 176 -1.26 12.49 -11.40
N THR A 177 -0.85 11.26 -11.66
CA THR A 177 0.54 10.86 -11.44
C THR A 177 1.43 11.43 -12.53
N VAL A 178 1.03 11.31 -13.81
CA VAL A 178 1.72 11.92 -14.95
C VAL A 178 0.69 12.36 -15.97
N CYS A 179 0.93 13.49 -16.64
CA CYS A 179 0.10 13.96 -17.75
C CYS A 179 0.91 14.04 -19.04
N LEU A 180 0.43 13.38 -20.10
CA LEU A 180 0.90 13.56 -21.46
C LEU A 180 -0.05 14.54 -22.17
N LEU A 181 0.50 15.62 -22.71
CA LEU A 181 -0.24 16.72 -23.32
C LEU A 181 0.25 16.93 -24.76
N GLU A 182 -0.59 16.55 -25.71
CA GLU A 182 -0.31 16.65 -27.14
C GLU A 182 -1.17 17.74 -27.78
N ASN A 183 -0.58 18.56 -28.69
CA ASN A 183 -1.26 19.59 -29.43
C ASN A 183 -2.04 20.61 -28.58
N LEU A 184 -1.44 21.09 -27.48
CA LEU A 184 -2.03 22.14 -26.65
C LEU A 184 -2.26 23.44 -27.40
N SER A 185 -3.45 24.02 -27.25
CA SER A 185 -3.78 25.37 -27.75
C SER A 185 -3.66 26.44 -26.65
N ILE A 186 -3.67 26.04 -25.38
CA ILE A 186 -3.58 26.94 -24.24
C ILE A 186 -2.30 26.69 -23.43
N LYS A 187 -1.85 27.73 -22.71
CA LYS A 187 -0.77 27.56 -21.74
C LYS A 187 -1.29 26.89 -20.48
N PRO A 188 -0.59 25.90 -19.92
CA PRO A 188 -0.96 25.30 -18.65
C PRO A 188 -1.09 26.36 -17.55
N LEU A 189 -2.18 26.31 -16.80
CA LEU A 189 -2.38 27.17 -15.64
C LEU A 189 -1.36 26.82 -14.55
N LYS A 190 -1.01 27.80 -13.70
CA LYS A 190 -0.20 27.55 -12.53
C LYS A 190 -0.96 26.66 -11.57
N LYS A 191 -0.56 25.42 -11.44
CA LYS A 191 -1.19 24.38 -10.64
C LYS A 191 -0.14 23.69 -9.77
N ARG A 192 -0.35 22.43 -9.43
CA ARG A 192 0.58 21.63 -8.67
C ARG A 192 1.85 21.34 -9.48
N ARG A 193 3.00 21.82 -9.01
CA ARG A 193 4.29 21.72 -9.71
C ARG A 193 4.84 20.30 -9.84
N ASP A 194 4.51 19.44 -8.89
CA ASP A 194 5.01 18.07 -8.79
C ASP A 194 4.27 17.08 -9.71
N ILE A 195 3.37 17.54 -10.62
CA ILE A 195 2.80 16.68 -11.65
C ILE A 195 3.77 16.61 -12.82
N PRO A 196 4.38 15.44 -13.11
CA PRO A 196 5.27 15.30 -14.27
C PRO A 196 4.50 15.46 -15.58
N ILE A 197 5.10 16.16 -16.54
CA ILE A 197 4.49 16.46 -17.84
C ILE A 197 5.32 15.86 -18.95
N ILE A 198 4.64 15.18 -19.88
CA ILE A 198 5.16 14.80 -21.20
C ILE A 198 4.51 15.72 -22.21
N SER A 199 5.27 16.57 -22.85
CA SER A 199 4.81 17.50 -23.87
C SER A 199 5.09 16.94 -25.26
N VAL A 200 4.05 16.80 -26.09
CA VAL A 200 4.17 16.17 -27.41
C VAL A 200 3.71 17.13 -28.51
N GLY A 201 4.56 17.40 -29.50
CA GLY A 201 4.22 18.22 -30.67
C GLY A 201 3.85 19.68 -30.36
N ASN A 202 4.11 20.16 -29.16
CA ASN A 202 3.71 21.49 -28.73
C ASN A 202 4.69 22.58 -29.17
N SER A 203 4.21 23.81 -29.29
CA SER A 203 5.04 24.95 -29.66
C SER A 203 6.15 25.22 -28.63
N LYS A 204 7.24 25.85 -29.09
CA LYS A 204 8.35 26.25 -28.20
C LYS A 204 7.87 27.07 -27.02
N LEU A 205 6.95 28.01 -27.21
CA LEU A 205 6.42 28.86 -26.13
C LEU A 205 5.63 28.06 -25.08
N ILE A 206 4.89 27.02 -25.50
CA ILE A 206 4.20 26.10 -24.56
C ILE A 206 5.23 25.28 -23.80
N ASN A 207 6.24 24.73 -24.46
CA ASN A 207 7.30 23.94 -23.84
C ASN A 207 8.11 24.75 -22.81
N GLU A 208 8.45 26.00 -23.10
CA GLU A 208 9.09 26.92 -22.14
C GLU A 208 8.19 27.15 -20.91
N THR A 209 6.88 27.35 -21.13
CA THR A 209 5.90 27.51 -20.05
C THR A 209 5.79 26.25 -19.16
N ILE A 210 5.84 25.07 -19.77
CA ILE A 210 5.81 23.80 -19.03
C ILE A 210 7.07 23.66 -18.20
N SER A 211 8.27 23.89 -18.78
CA SER A 211 9.56 23.84 -18.07
C SER A 211 9.63 24.77 -16.87
N GLU A 212 9.01 25.95 -16.96
CA GLU A 212 8.98 26.92 -15.87
C GLU A 212 8.05 26.48 -14.73
N LYS A 213 6.92 25.83 -15.06
CA LYS A 213 5.83 25.56 -14.11
C LYS A 213 5.88 24.20 -13.44
N PHE A 214 6.56 23.22 -14.02
CA PHE A 214 6.57 21.85 -13.54
C PHE A 214 8.00 21.35 -13.30
N ASP A 215 8.17 20.58 -12.24
CA ASP A 215 9.49 20.15 -11.76
C ASP A 215 10.07 18.99 -12.58
N ASN A 216 9.21 18.18 -13.22
CA ASN A 216 9.59 17.04 -14.05
C ASN A 216 8.93 17.12 -15.43
N CYS A 217 9.71 17.34 -16.48
CA CYS A 217 9.19 17.46 -17.84
C CYS A 217 10.07 16.71 -18.83
N ILE A 218 9.44 16.09 -19.84
CA ILE A 218 10.09 15.63 -21.05
C ILE A 218 9.33 16.11 -22.28
N PHE A 219 10.02 16.19 -23.42
CA PHE A 219 9.50 16.71 -24.67
C PHE A 219 9.69 15.69 -25.78
N GLN A 220 8.64 15.47 -26.58
CA GLN A 220 8.63 14.59 -27.74
C GLN A 220 8.14 15.38 -28.97
N GLU A 221 8.71 15.15 -30.14
CA GLU A 221 8.25 15.78 -31.41
C GLU A 221 6.94 15.15 -31.87
N SER A 222 6.78 13.86 -31.68
CA SER A 222 5.59 13.08 -32.01
C SER A 222 5.28 12.06 -30.90
N LEU A 223 4.03 11.61 -30.85
CA LEU A 223 3.56 10.65 -29.85
C LEU A 223 4.29 9.31 -29.96
N ASP A 224 5.05 8.97 -28.94
CA ASP A 224 5.68 7.65 -28.71
C ASP A 224 5.27 7.14 -27.32
N ILE A 225 4.23 6.35 -27.25
CA ILE A 225 3.70 5.81 -26.01
C ILE A 225 4.69 4.88 -25.28
N PRO A 226 5.40 3.95 -25.94
CA PRO A 226 6.45 3.17 -25.29
C PRO A 226 7.54 4.01 -24.62
N ALA A 227 8.01 5.06 -25.28
CA ALA A 227 8.98 5.99 -24.70
C ALA A 227 8.37 6.83 -23.57
N ALA A 228 7.14 7.32 -23.76
CA ALA A 228 6.38 8.03 -22.72
C ALA A 228 6.18 7.15 -21.49
N PHE A 229 5.84 5.89 -21.66
CA PHE A 229 5.60 4.97 -20.56
C PHE A 229 6.87 4.68 -19.74
N LYS A 230 8.05 4.67 -20.35
CA LYS A 230 9.32 4.59 -19.61
C LYS A 230 9.50 5.74 -18.63
N PHE A 231 9.02 6.92 -18.98
CA PHE A 231 9.00 8.07 -18.06
C PHE A 231 7.86 7.96 -17.05
N MET A 232 6.63 7.64 -17.50
CA MET A 232 5.46 7.53 -16.63
C MET A 232 5.67 6.55 -15.48
N LYS A 233 6.20 5.37 -15.76
CA LYS A 233 6.37 4.30 -14.77
C LYS A 233 7.36 4.63 -13.64
N GLN A 234 8.17 5.69 -13.79
CA GLN A 234 9.07 6.15 -12.74
C GLN A 234 8.35 6.85 -11.59
N PHE A 235 7.07 7.16 -11.74
CA PHE A 235 6.33 7.96 -10.77
C PHE A 235 5.13 7.20 -10.22
N ILE A 236 4.89 7.44 -8.92
CA ILE A 236 3.76 6.92 -8.19
C ILE A 236 3.34 7.92 -7.12
N ARG A 237 2.05 7.94 -6.76
CA ARG A 237 1.55 8.74 -5.65
C ARG A 237 1.08 7.83 -4.55
N TRP A 238 1.91 7.67 -3.55
CA TRP A 238 1.57 6.94 -2.35
C TRP A 238 1.17 7.89 -1.23
N GLY A 239 0.35 7.39 -0.33
CA GLY A 239 -0.02 8.10 0.88
C GLY A 239 -1.26 8.99 0.75
N TRP A 240 -1.69 9.48 1.89
CA TRP A 240 -2.92 10.26 2.05
C TRP A 240 -2.82 11.68 1.49
N ASP A 241 -1.62 12.22 1.42
CA ASP A 241 -1.33 13.56 0.90
C ASP A 241 -1.09 13.59 -0.61
N GLY A 242 -1.13 12.41 -1.26
CA GLY A 242 -0.91 12.29 -2.68
C GLY A 242 0.47 12.76 -3.14
N GLU A 243 1.49 12.60 -2.30
CA GLU A 243 2.87 12.95 -2.62
C GLU A 243 3.39 12.17 -3.82
N LEU A 244 4.12 12.84 -4.70
CA LEU A 244 4.80 12.20 -5.81
C LEU A 244 6.10 11.56 -5.34
N LEU A 245 6.20 10.26 -5.56
CA LEU A 245 7.41 9.50 -5.31
C LEU A 245 7.96 8.95 -6.62
N ARG A 246 9.27 8.70 -6.65
CA ARG A 246 9.86 7.94 -7.75
C ARG A 246 9.82 6.45 -7.43
N GLU A 247 9.34 5.66 -8.36
CA GLU A 247 9.52 4.22 -8.29
C GLU A 247 10.97 3.86 -8.56
N ILE A 248 11.46 2.91 -7.82
CA ILE A 248 12.85 2.46 -7.94
C ILE A 248 12.91 1.27 -8.90
N ASP A 249 13.82 1.33 -9.85
CA ASP A 249 14.24 0.13 -10.55
C ASP A 249 15.20 -0.65 -9.64
N PHE A 250 14.70 -1.70 -9.02
CA PHE A 250 15.48 -2.53 -8.11
C PHE A 250 16.73 -3.13 -8.76
N ASN A 251 16.73 -3.29 -10.09
CA ASN A 251 17.93 -3.77 -10.81
C ASN A 251 19.08 -2.76 -10.74
N GLU A 252 18.79 -1.46 -10.76
CA GLU A 252 19.81 -0.42 -10.68
C GLU A 252 20.53 -0.39 -9.32
N VAL A 253 19.86 -0.86 -8.26
CA VAL A 253 20.42 -0.92 -6.91
C VAL A 253 20.81 -2.34 -6.48
N ASN A 254 20.85 -3.29 -7.40
CA ASN A 254 21.17 -4.71 -7.14
C ASN A 254 20.27 -5.36 -6.07
N PHE A 255 19.01 -4.98 -6.05
CA PHE A 255 18.01 -5.49 -5.16
C PHE A 255 17.03 -6.41 -5.90
N ILE A 256 16.51 -7.40 -5.24
CA ILE A 256 15.59 -8.38 -5.82
C ILE A 256 14.19 -8.13 -5.27
N GLU A 257 13.21 -8.05 -6.16
CA GLU A 257 11.78 -8.17 -5.88
C GLU A 257 11.34 -9.51 -6.47
N GLU A 258 11.05 -10.50 -5.64
CA GLU A 258 10.70 -11.86 -6.07
C GLU A 258 9.29 -12.22 -5.62
N PRO A 259 8.28 -12.15 -6.52
CA PRO A 259 6.93 -12.62 -6.23
C PRO A 259 6.87 -14.15 -6.23
N CYS A 260 6.15 -14.69 -5.25
CA CYS A 260 5.94 -16.12 -5.09
C CYS A 260 4.51 -16.43 -4.73
N VAL A 261 4.02 -17.57 -5.17
CA VAL A 261 2.75 -18.18 -4.74
C VAL A 261 3.05 -19.57 -4.21
N VAL A 262 2.50 -19.89 -3.04
CA VAL A 262 2.65 -21.20 -2.41
C VAL A 262 1.27 -21.74 -2.02
N GLU A 263 1.17 -23.04 -1.88
CA GLU A 263 -0.01 -23.71 -1.34
C GLU A 263 0.23 -24.03 0.14
N LEU A 264 -0.71 -23.59 0.98
CA LEU A 264 -0.72 -23.86 2.42
C LEU A 264 -1.83 -24.84 2.75
N LYS A 265 -1.64 -25.62 3.80
CA LYS A 265 -2.73 -26.37 4.42
C LYS A 265 -3.63 -25.40 5.15
N THR A 266 -4.92 -25.49 4.89
CA THR A 266 -5.88 -24.67 5.62
C THR A 266 -5.99 -25.16 7.06
N SER A 267 -5.75 -24.28 8.01
CA SER A 267 -5.91 -24.57 9.42
C SER A 267 -7.38 -24.90 9.74
N PRO A 268 -7.65 -25.89 10.62
CA PRO A 268 -9.02 -26.13 11.10
C PRO A 268 -9.66 -24.89 11.76
N ASP A 269 -8.84 -23.99 12.28
CA ASP A 269 -9.29 -22.76 12.92
C ASP A 269 -9.57 -21.62 11.92
N ASN A 270 -9.31 -21.83 10.63
CA ASN A 270 -9.63 -20.83 9.61
C ASN A 270 -11.14 -20.73 9.42
N GLN A 271 -11.70 -19.57 9.74
CA GLN A 271 -13.13 -19.26 9.55
C GLN A 271 -13.35 -18.17 8.48
N GLY A 272 -12.30 -17.85 7.72
CA GLY A 272 -12.35 -16.91 6.60
C GLY A 272 -12.79 -17.54 5.30
N ASP A 273 -12.37 -16.95 4.20
CA ASP A 273 -12.73 -17.36 2.84
C ASP A 273 -12.28 -18.80 2.50
N TYR A 274 -11.32 -19.34 3.25
CA TYR A 274 -10.79 -20.69 3.05
C TYR A 274 -11.38 -21.74 4.00
N ALA A 275 -12.31 -21.35 4.86
CA ALA A 275 -12.95 -22.28 5.79
C ALA A 275 -13.48 -23.53 5.10
N GLY A 276 -13.09 -24.72 5.59
CA GLY A 276 -13.49 -25.99 5.02
C GLY A 276 -12.70 -26.46 3.79
N SER A 277 -11.79 -25.65 3.26
CA SER A 277 -10.83 -26.08 2.23
C SER A 277 -9.72 -26.93 2.86
N VAL A 278 -9.16 -27.88 2.11
CA VAL A 278 -8.01 -28.69 2.56
C VAL A 278 -6.72 -27.86 2.45
N THR A 279 -6.59 -27.16 1.35
CA THR A 279 -5.45 -26.27 1.07
C THR A 279 -5.94 -24.97 0.43
N HIS A 280 -5.13 -23.93 0.50
CA HIS A 280 -5.35 -22.69 -0.24
C HIS A 280 -4.03 -22.09 -0.71
N LYS A 281 -4.10 -21.25 -1.72
CA LYS A 281 -2.92 -20.53 -2.22
C LYS A 281 -2.77 -19.22 -1.49
N THR A 282 -1.54 -18.91 -1.09
CA THR A 282 -1.16 -17.58 -0.61
C THR A 282 0.02 -17.04 -1.38
N GLY A 283 0.09 -15.73 -1.52
CA GLY A 283 1.17 -15.07 -2.19
C GLY A 283 2.02 -14.25 -1.25
N PHE A 284 3.26 -14.03 -1.66
CA PHE A 284 4.16 -13.11 -0.99
C PHE A 284 5.18 -12.54 -1.98
N ILE A 285 5.80 -11.43 -1.60
CA ILE A 285 6.94 -10.88 -2.31
C ILE A 285 8.12 -10.85 -1.38
N SER A 286 9.23 -11.41 -1.82
CA SER A 286 10.51 -11.34 -1.14
C SER A 286 11.35 -10.20 -1.69
N TYR A 287 11.93 -9.41 -0.80
CA TYR A 287 12.81 -8.28 -1.10
C TYR A 287 14.15 -8.50 -0.42
N TYR A 288 15.24 -8.47 -1.17
CA TYR A 288 16.58 -8.70 -0.62
C TYR A 288 17.70 -8.22 -1.56
N ASN A 289 18.86 -7.90 -1.01
CA ASN A 289 20.06 -7.63 -1.80
C ASN A 289 20.51 -8.89 -2.55
N LYS A 290 20.86 -8.76 -3.82
CA LYS A 290 21.19 -9.88 -4.73
C LYS A 290 22.16 -10.89 -4.11
N ASN A 291 23.12 -10.43 -3.34
CA ASN A 291 24.17 -11.26 -2.75
C ASN A 291 24.00 -11.45 -1.22
N VAL A 292 22.81 -11.20 -0.69
CA VAL A 292 22.60 -11.19 0.77
C VAL A 292 22.94 -12.52 1.45
N PHE A 293 22.72 -13.64 0.75
CA PHE A 293 22.95 -14.99 1.28
C PHE A 293 24.39 -15.50 1.13
N ASP A 294 25.28 -14.78 0.46
CA ASP A 294 26.66 -15.23 0.19
C ASP A 294 27.48 -15.38 1.47
N LYS A 295 27.22 -14.54 2.46
CA LYS A 295 27.93 -14.54 3.74
C LYS A 295 27.33 -15.45 4.81
N GLY A 296 26.20 -16.07 4.56
CA GLY A 296 25.52 -16.96 5.51
C GLY A 296 24.02 -16.73 5.62
N PRO A 297 23.38 -17.30 6.65
CA PRO A 297 21.99 -17.04 6.96
C PRO A 297 21.76 -15.57 7.36
N VAL A 298 20.60 -15.02 6.98
CA VAL A 298 20.25 -13.62 7.20
C VAL A 298 18.97 -13.49 8.05
N PRO A 299 18.78 -12.36 8.74
CA PRO A 299 17.53 -12.10 9.43
C PRO A 299 16.34 -12.09 8.46
N LEU A 300 15.17 -12.46 8.97
CA LEU A 300 13.90 -12.38 8.25
C LEU A 300 12.98 -11.37 8.94
N VAL A 301 12.34 -10.49 8.17
CA VAL A 301 11.17 -9.72 8.60
C VAL A 301 9.95 -10.19 7.80
N LEU A 302 8.97 -10.79 8.48
CA LEU A 302 7.64 -11.00 7.93
C LEU A 302 6.85 -9.69 8.07
N CYS A 303 6.36 -9.16 6.95
CA CYS A 303 5.67 -7.88 6.91
C CYS A 303 4.26 -8.02 6.35
N PHE A 304 3.28 -7.41 7.01
CA PHE A 304 1.87 -7.51 6.69
C PHE A 304 1.28 -6.14 6.37
N HIS A 305 0.55 -6.07 5.26
CA HIS A 305 -0.07 -4.82 4.79
C HIS A 305 -1.37 -4.49 5.53
N GLY A 306 -1.85 -3.24 5.36
CA GLY A 306 -3.15 -2.78 5.85
C GLY A 306 -4.33 -3.34 5.07
N GLY A 307 -5.53 -3.08 5.56
CA GLY A 307 -6.76 -3.45 4.87
C GLY A 307 -6.88 -2.72 3.53
N GLY A 308 -7.16 -3.46 2.46
CA GLY A 308 -7.25 -2.91 1.12
C GLY A 308 -5.91 -2.68 0.40
N ASP A 309 -4.81 -2.99 1.06
CA ASP A 309 -3.45 -2.85 0.52
C ASP A 309 -2.95 -4.16 -0.13
N SER A 310 -1.68 -4.21 -0.44
CA SER A 310 -1.01 -5.38 -1.00
C SER A 310 0.40 -5.55 -0.44
N ALA A 311 0.99 -6.72 -0.66
CA ALA A 311 2.39 -7.00 -0.31
C ALA A 311 3.36 -5.98 -0.93
N LYS A 312 3.12 -5.57 -2.17
CA LYS A 312 3.93 -4.55 -2.82
C LYS A 312 3.72 -3.16 -2.21
N HIS A 313 2.48 -2.83 -1.90
CA HIS A 313 2.14 -1.53 -1.30
C HIS A 313 2.87 -1.33 0.03
N ILE A 314 2.78 -2.27 0.96
CA ILE A 314 3.45 -2.13 2.25
C ILE A 314 4.97 -1.99 2.10
N ALA A 315 5.61 -2.77 1.23
CA ALA A 315 7.04 -2.67 0.99
C ALA A 315 7.48 -1.29 0.53
N LEU A 316 6.72 -0.68 -0.39
CA LEU A 316 7.04 0.60 -1.03
C LEU A 316 6.63 1.80 -0.18
N VAL A 317 5.39 1.84 0.31
CA VAL A 317 4.85 2.97 1.09
C VAL A 317 5.57 3.17 2.41
N SER A 318 5.80 2.09 3.13
CA SER A 318 6.56 2.12 4.38
C SER A 318 8.07 2.26 4.16
N SER A 319 8.52 2.04 2.92
CA SER A 319 9.92 1.90 2.56
C SER A 319 10.65 0.77 3.32
N TRP A 320 9.95 -0.25 3.77
CA TRP A 320 10.56 -1.44 4.35
C TRP A 320 11.59 -2.09 3.41
N TRP A 321 11.34 -2.03 2.07
CA TRP A 321 12.33 -2.48 1.08
C TRP A 321 13.67 -1.75 1.22
N LYS A 322 13.65 -0.43 1.50
CA LYS A 322 14.87 0.37 1.67
C LYS A 322 15.59 -0.01 2.95
N VAL A 323 14.86 -0.25 4.04
CA VAL A 323 15.42 -0.75 5.29
C VAL A 323 16.08 -2.13 5.07
N ALA A 324 15.44 -3.02 4.31
CA ALA A 324 16.02 -4.33 3.97
C ALA A 324 17.28 -4.20 3.11
N HIS A 325 17.28 -3.27 2.14
CA HIS A 325 18.43 -2.97 1.30
C HIS A 325 19.62 -2.45 2.14
N ASP A 326 19.38 -1.45 2.98
CA ASP A 326 20.44 -0.76 3.73
C ASP A 326 21.02 -1.65 4.84
N HIS A 327 20.23 -2.56 5.40
CA HIS A 327 20.61 -3.41 6.53
C HIS A 327 20.81 -4.90 6.20
N ASN A 328 20.71 -5.30 4.93
CA ASN A 328 21.03 -6.65 4.46
C ASN A 328 20.25 -7.78 5.16
N PHE A 329 18.93 -7.70 5.17
CA PHE A 329 18.05 -8.78 5.62
C PHE A 329 17.05 -9.19 4.53
N LEU A 330 16.38 -10.33 4.71
CA LEU A 330 15.28 -10.78 3.89
C LEU A 330 13.97 -10.16 4.41
N LEU A 331 13.30 -9.36 3.59
CA LEU A 331 11.95 -8.89 3.84
C LEU A 331 10.97 -9.77 3.04
N VAL A 332 9.94 -10.28 3.70
CA VAL A 332 8.85 -11.01 3.05
C VAL A 332 7.53 -10.32 3.36
N CYS A 333 6.93 -9.72 2.34
CA CYS A 333 5.61 -9.09 2.44
C CYS A 333 4.53 -10.07 1.98
N VAL A 334 3.57 -10.38 2.86
CA VAL A 334 2.55 -11.40 2.62
C VAL A 334 1.29 -10.77 2.04
N GLU A 335 0.76 -11.34 0.94
CA GLU A 335 -0.38 -10.78 0.21
C GLU A 335 -1.72 -11.06 0.88
N ASP A 336 -1.96 -12.29 1.32
CA ASP A 336 -3.30 -12.72 1.75
C ASP A 336 -3.38 -13.11 3.23
N HIS A 337 -2.65 -12.36 4.05
CA HIS A 337 -2.60 -12.63 5.48
C HIS A 337 -3.93 -12.39 6.20
N LEU A 338 -4.85 -11.61 5.62
CA LEU A 338 -6.15 -11.31 6.23
C LEU A 338 -7.08 -12.53 6.28
N ASN A 339 -6.98 -13.41 5.30
CA ASN A 339 -7.74 -14.66 5.22
C ASN A 339 -6.97 -15.86 5.79
N SER A 340 -5.77 -15.66 6.29
CA SER A 340 -4.91 -16.71 6.84
C SER A 340 -4.81 -16.59 8.35
N THR A 341 -4.71 -17.73 9.05
CA THR A 341 -4.50 -17.80 10.49
C THR A 341 -3.02 -17.62 10.86
N ALA A 342 -2.72 -17.41 12.14
CA ALA A 342 -1.35 -17.40 12.61
C ALA A 342 -0.65 -18.76 12.37
N THR A 343 -1.38 -19.87 12.50
CA THR A 343 -0.87 -21.22 12.19
C THR A 343 -0.44 -21.36 10.74
N GLU A 344 -1.23 -20.82 9.80
CA GLU A 344 -0.90 -20.82 8.37
C GLU A 344 0.29 -19.94 8.06
N MET A 345 0.49 -18.85 8.80
CA MET A 345 1.72 -18.04 8.70
C MET A 345 2.96 -18.80 9.20
N MET A 346 2.82 -19.69 10.18
CA MET A 346 3.92 -20.56 10.58
C MET A 346 4.24 -21.60 9.53
N GLU A 347 3.26 -22.16 8.84
CA GLU A 347 3.52 -23.05 7.70
C GLU A 347 4.24 -22.29 6.56
N LEU A 348 3.82 -21.06 6.27
CA LEU A 348 4.54 -20.21 5.33
C LEU A 348 5.99 -20.00 5.78
N LEU A 349 6.24 -19.75 7.07
CA LEU A 349 7.58 -19.60 7.61
C LEU A 349 8.45 -20.85 7.36
N GLU A 350 7.92 -22.05 7.55
CA GLU A 350 8.65 -23.30 7.25
C GLU A 350 8.97 -23.43 5.76
N ILE A 351 8.07 -23.03 4.87
CA ILE A 351 8.36 -22.97 3.43
C ILE A 351 9.47 -21.96 3.14
N LEU A 352 9.45 -20.79 3.76
CA LEU A 352 10.49 -19.76 3.60
C LEU A 352 11.87 -20.26 4.06
N LYS A 353 11.94 -21.00 5.18
CA LYS A 353 13.19 -21.61 5.68
C LYS A 353 13.77 -22.63 4.69
N THR A 354 12.93 -23.32 3.91
CA THR A 354 13.42 -24.23 2.87
C THR A 354 13.90 -23.49 1.62
N LYS A 355 13.31 -22.32 1.33
CA LYS A 355 13.61 -21.53 0.13
C LYS A 355 14.83 -20.62 0.31
N TYR A 356 14.99 -20.05 1.50
CA TYR A 356 16.02 -19.05 1.80
C TYR A 356 16.91 -19.46 2.97
N ARG A 357 18.14 -18.97 2.99
CA ARG A 357 19.07 -19.17 4.11
C ARG A 357 18.75 -18.18 5.24
N ILE A 358 17.73 -18.48 6.03
CA ILE A 358 17.26 -17.64 7.14
C ILE A 358 18.05 -17.97 8.42
N ASP A 359 18.42 -16.92 9.15
CA ASP A 359 18.89 -17.06 10.52
C ASP A 359 17.67 -17.26 11.45
N GLU A 360 17.43 -18.50 11.82
CA GLU A 360 16.26 -18.88 12.62
C GLU A 360 16.21 -18.23 14.01
N LYS A 361 17.32 -17.66 14.47
CA LYS A 361 17.35 -16.89 15.71
C LYS A 361 16.90 -15.44 15.52
N ARG A 362 16.88 -14.93 14.28
CA ARG A 362 16.56 -13.54 13.95
C ARG A 362 15.37 -13.47 13.01
N ILE A 363 14.23 -13.97 13.49
CA ILE A 363 12.95 -13.89 12.79
C ILE A 363 12.10 -12.83 13.49
N TYR A 364 11.64 -11.87 12.71
CA TYR A 364 10.87 -10.73 13.18
C TYR A 364 9.54 -10.64 12.44
N ALA A 365 8.54 -10.00 13.07
CA ALA A 365 7.28 -9.69 12.43
C ALA A 365 6.95 -8.21 12.57
N SER A 366 6.43 -7.62 11.50
CA SER A 366 5.91 -6.25 11.49
C SER A 366 4.69 -6.15 10.60
N GLY A 367 3.87 -5.14 10.81
CA GLY A 367 2.73 -4.90 9.95
C GLY A 367 2.02 -3.60 10.32
N PHE A 368 1.28 -3.08 9.37
CA PHE A 368 0.55 -1.84 9.47
C PHE A 368 -0.95 -2.08 9.48
N SER A 369 -1.69 -1.36 10.36
CA SER A 369 -3.16 -1.46 10.43
C SER A 369 -3.62 -2.92 10.64
N MET A 370 -4.42 -3.48 9.74
CA MET A 370 -4.81 -4.90 9.80
C MET A 370 -3.60 -5.85 9.78
N GLY A 371 -2.50 -5.47 9.13
CA GLY A 371 -1.23 -6.20 9.23
C GLY A 371 -0.56 -6.10 10.58
N GLY A 372 -0.72 -4.97 11.27
CA GLY A 372 -0.33 -4.83 12.68
C GLY A 372 -1.16 -5.73 13.60
N CYS A 373 -2.45 -5.92 13.28
CA CYS A 373 -3.29 -6.91 13.96
C CYS A 373 -2.77 -8.33 13.75
N LYS A 374 -2.36 -8.68 12.52
CA LYS A 374 -1.70 -9.97 12.25
C LYS A 374 -0.40 -10.14 13.04
N THR A 375 0.36 -9.07 13.20
CA THR A 375 1.57 -9.06 14.03
C THR A 375 1.24 -9.37 15.51
N TRP A 376 0.12 -8.82 16.01
CA TRP A 376 -0.37 -9.14 17.36
C TRP A 376 -0.85 -10.59 17.51
N ASP A 377 -1.50 -11.16 16.47
CA ASP A 377 -1.86 -12.59 16.48
C ASP A 377 -0.61 -13.47 16.65
N LEU A 378 0.45 -13.18 15.88
CA LEU A 378 1.72 -13.91 15.99
C LEU A 378 2.39 -13.74 17.36
N TYR A 379 2.36 -12.54 17.93
CA TYR A 379 2.84 -12.28 19.29
C TYR A 379 2.08 -13.09 20.35
N GLN A 380 0.78 -13.26 20.16
CA GLN A 380 -0.07 -13.98 21.09
C GLN A 380 0.06 -15.51 20.96
N GLU A 381 0.10 -16.01 19.76
CA GLU A 381 -0.05 -17.44 19.49
C GLU A 381 1.28 -18.18 19.33
N TYR A 382 2.32 -17.48 18.85
CA TYR A 382 3.65 -18.03 18.56
C TYR A 382 4.78 -17.16 19.12
N PRO A 383 4.71 -16.80 20.42
CA PRO A 383 5.71 -15.91 21.03
C PRO A 383 7.12 -16.49 21.07
N ASP A 384 7.25 -17.82 21.03
CA ASP A 384 8.50 -18.56 21.05
C ASP A 384 9.23 -18.59 19.69
N VAL A 385 8.62 -18.07 18.63
CA VAL A 385 9.19 -18.04 17.27
C VAL A 385 9.93 -16.72 17.01
N PHE A 386 9.33 -15.60 17.41
CA PHE A 386 9.82 -14.29 17.02
C PHE A 386 10.84 -13.70 18.00
N ALA A 387 11.95 -13.21 17.45
CA ALA A 387 12.97 -12.51 18.24
C ALA A 387 12.50 -11.11 18.68
N ALA A 388 11.67 -10.45 17.89
CA ALA A 388 10.96 -9.22 18.23
C ALA A 388 9.81 -8.98 17.25
N VAL A 389 8.87 -8.10 17.63
CA VAL A 389 7.76 -7.69 16.77
C VAL A 389 7.58 -6.16 16.75
N ALA A 390 7.10 -5.63 15.62
CA ALA A 390 6.84 -4.21 15.45
C ALA A 390 5.46 -3.96 14.81
N PRO A 391 4.35 -4.07 15.55
CA PRO A 391 3.03 -3.68 15.08
C PRO A 391 2.92 -2.14 14.98
N MET A 392 2.30 -1.66 13.90
CA MET A 392 2.16 -0.23 13.59
C MET A 392 0.70 0.13 13.37
N ASP A 393 0.26 1.22 13.99
CA ASP A 393 -1.10 1.76 13.87
C ASP A 393 -2.22 0.72 14.01
N ALA A 394 -2.07 -0.21 14.94
CA ALA A 394 -2.99 -1.33 15.12
C ALA A 394 -3.19 -1.70 16.58
N THR A 395 -4.44 -1.76 17.00
CA THR A 395 -4.80 -2.32 18.30
C THR A 395 -6.16 -3.01 18.23
N PHE A 396 -6.33 -4.04 19.04
CA PHE A 396 -7.59 -4.71 19.32
C PHE A 396 -7.52 -5.35 20.70
N ASP A 397 -8.64 -5.81 21.23
CA ASP A 397 -8.69 -6.38 22.55
C ASP A 397 -7.76 -7.60 22.68
N VAL A 398 -7.05 -7.70 23.79
CA VAL A 398 -6.17 -8.83 24.08
C VAL A 398 -6.98 -10.14 24.07
N GLY A 399 -6.50 -11.14 23.35
CA GLY A 399 -7.20 -12.41 23.19
C GLY A 399 -8.37 -12.38 22.20
N CYS A 400 -8.57 -11.25 21.50
CA CYS A 400 -9.56 -11.12 20.43
C CYS A 400 -8.88 -11.02 19.06
N ASN A 401 -9.65 -11.32 18.02
CA ASN A 401 -9.26 -11.06 16.65
C ASN A 401 -9.58 -9.61 16.25
N LEU A 402 -9.23 -9.25 15.02
CA LEU A 402 -9.47 -7.91 14.44
C LEU A 402 -10.93 -7.42 14.55
N TYR A 403 -11.90 -8.33 14.58
CA TYR A 403 -13.32 -7.99 14.65
C TYR A 403 -13.88 -7.95 16.07
N GLY A 404 -13.02 -7.96 17.10
CA GLY A 404 -13.43 -7.92 18.50
C GLY A 404 -14.06 -9.22 19.01
N GLN A 405 -13.95 -10.32 18.25
CA GLN A 405 -14.37 -11.64 18.67
C GLN A 405 -13.21 -12.32 19.41
N PRO A 406 -13.45 -13.29 20.31
CA PRO A 406 -12.38 -14.12 20.84
C PRO A 406 -11.51 -14.64 19.71
N SER A 407 -10.19 -14.71 19.89
CA SER A 407 -9.23 -15.09 18.85
C SER A 407 -9.39 -16.53 18.32
N VAL A 408 -10.55 -17.09 18.49
CA VAL A 408 -11.02 -18.32 17.85
C VAL A 408 -11.72 -17.90 16.56
N GLY A 409 -11.06 -17.95 15.44
CA GLY A 409 -11.71 -17.55 14.20
C GLY A 409 -10.75 -17.14 13.11
N LEU A 410 -11.16 -16.16 12.31
CA LEU A 410 -10.44 -15.69 11.11
C LEU A 410 -8.95 -15.46 11.31
N HIS A 411 -8.55 -15.00 12.49
CA HIS A 411 -7.20 -14.49 12.75
C HIS A 411 -6.49 -15.15 13.92
N GLY A 412 -7.09 -16.08 14.64
CA GLY A 412 -6.42 -16.70 15.77
C GLY A 412 -7.16 -17.87 16.39
N CYS A 413 -6.46 -18.66 17.21
CA CYS A 413 -6.96 -19.86 17.85
C CYS A 413 -7.31 -19.69 19.34
N GLY A 414 -7.49 -18.47 19.82
CA GLY A 414 -7.82 -18.16 21.21
C GLY A 414 -6.65 -18.24 22.18
N LYS A 415 -5.44 -18.44 21.69
CA LYS A 415 -4.23 -18.43 22.52
C LYS A 415 -3.81 -17.01 22.86
N ILE A 416 -3.26 -16.83 24.04
CA ILE A 416 -2.57 -15.60 24.43
C ILE A 416 -1.19 -15.95 24.96
N ASN A 417 -0.24 -15.07 24.73
CA ASN A 417 1.07 -15.17 25.36
C ASN A 417 0.95 -14.73 26.82
N GLU A 418 1.17 -15.62 27.78
CA GLU A 418 1.04 -15.28 29.21
C GLU A 418 2.36 -14.84 29.84
N ASN A 419 3.51 -15.37 29.38
CA ASN A 419 4.77 -15.24 30.08
C ASN A 419 6.04 -15.43 29.20
N ILE A 420 5.92 -15.60 27.91
CA ILE A 420 7.09 -15.68 27.02
C ILE A 420 7.47 -14.26 26.60
N LEU A 421 8.63 -13.81 27.05
CA LEU A 421 9.16 -12.50 26.70
C LEU A 421 9.37 -12.38 25.18
N VAL A 422 8.78 -11.36 24.59
CA VAL A 422 8.98 -10.97 23.19
C VAL A 422 9.21 -9.45 23.14
N PRO A 423 10.34 -8.97 22.65
CA PRO A 423 10.56 -7.55 22.44
C PRO A 423 9.52 -6.93 21.51
N VAL A 424 8.97 -5.79 21.90
CA VAL A 424 7.90 -5.10 21.17
C VAL A 424 8.27 -3.63 20.89
N PHE A 425 8.18 -3.23 19.64
CA PHE A 425 8.21 -1.84 19.21
C PHE A 425 6.84 -1.45 18.64
N TYR A 426 6.00 -0.86 19.45
CA TYR A 426 4.63 -0.51 19.05
C TYR A 426 4.50 0.99 18.77
N THR A 427 4.06 1.36 17.56
CA THR A 427 3.94 2.75 17.14
C THR A 427 2.56 3.09 16.60
N GLY A 428 2.23 4.39 16.62
CA GLY A 428 1.02 4.91 16.01
C GLY A 428 1.09 6.42 15.74
N GLY A 429 0.39 6.87 14.69
CA GLY A 429 0.23 8.28 14.35
C GLY A 429 -0.74 8.98 15.30
N GLU A 430 -0.41 10.21 15.74
CA GLU A 430 -1.23 10.98 16.68
C GLU A 430 -2.50 11.57 16.03
N GLU A 431 -2.51 11.68 14.71
CA GLU A 431 -3.60 12.29 13.93
C GLU A 431 -4.46 11.25 13.19
N THR A 432 -4.38 9.98 13.60
CA THR A 432 -5.19 8.93 12.97
C THR A 432 -6.69 9.24 13.12
N PRO A 433 -7.47 9.23 12.02
CA PRO A 433 -8.89 9.48 12.07
C PRO A 433 -9.70 8.26 12.52
N LEU A 434 -9.05 7.11 12.68
CA LEU A 434 -9.72 5.86 13.03
C LEU A 434 -9.92 5.78 14.54
N PRO A 435 -11.17 5.77 15.00
CA PRO A 435 -11.46 5.82 16.44
C PRO A 435 -11.02 4.54 17.18
N GLU A 436 -10.65 3.49 16.50
CA GLU A 436 -10.24 2.21 17.09
C GLU A 436 -8.73 1.99 17.12
N LEU A 437 -7.95 2.96 16.64
CA LEU A 437 -6.50 2.87 16.56
C LEU A 437 -5.84 3.85 17.53
N PRO A 438 -4.58 3.75 17.78
CA PRO A 438 -3.86 3.77 19.06
C PRO A 438 -4.38 4.68 20.18
N PHE A 439 -5.33 5.55 19.91
CA PHE A 439 -5.86 6.53 20.87
C PHE A 439 -7.22 6.19 21.46
N GLN A 440 -7.82 5.06 21.11
CA GLN A 440 -8.96 4.59 21.88
C GLN A 440 -8.53 3.96 23.17
N ALA A 441 -8.85 4.69 24.15
CA ALA A 441 -8.36 4.61 25.49
C ALA A 441 -8.30 3.20 26.08
N GLU A 442 -9.34 2.40 26.03
CA GLU A 442 -9.36 1.12 26.73
C GLU A 442 -8.60 0.00 26.03
N LYS A 443 -8.74 -0.16 24.73
CA LYS A 443 -8.08 -1.23 23.97
C LYS A 443 -6.57 -1.03 23.93
N CYS A 444 -6.11 0.19 23.70
CA CYS A 444 -4.69 0.52 23.76
C CYS A 444 -4.10 0.29 25.15
N ARG A 445 -4.79 0.74 26.17
CA ARG A 445 -4.36 0.51 27.55
C ARG A 445 -4.19 -0.97 27.84
N ALA A 446 -5.23 -1.77 27.58
CA ALA A 446 -5.18 -3.20 27.81
C ALA A 446 -4.01 -3.87 27.07
N ARG A 447 -3.77 -3.44 25.81
CA ARG A 447 -2.66 -3.94 25.00
C ARG A 447 -1.30 -3.55 25.58
N MET A 448 -1.12 -2.31 26.00
CA MET A 448 0.12 -1.84 26.61
C MET A 448 0.38 -2.51 27.97
N GLU A 449 -0.64 -2.56 28.84
CA GLU A 449 -0.55 -3.24 30.13
C GLU A 449 -0.18 -4.72 29.96
N TYR A 450 -0.77 -5.37 28.95
CA TYR A 450 -0.48 -6.75 28.61
C TYR A 450 1.00 -6.94 28.21
N VAL A 451 1.51 -6.10 27.29
CA VAL A 451 2.92 -6.16 26.85
C VAL A 451 3.87 -5.87 28.01
N LEU A 452 3.61 -4.81 28.79
CA LEU A 452 4.43 -4.45 29.94
C LEU A 452 4.49 -5.57 30.98
N LYS A 453 3.36 -6.27 31.22
CA LYS A 453 3.30 -7.42 32.12
C LYS A 453 4.10 -8.60 31.58
N VAL A 454 3.90 -8.99 30.31
CA VAL A 454 4.58 -10.14 29.69
C VAL A 454 6.09 -9.91 29.65
N ASN A 455 6.52 -8.68 29.35
CA ASN A 455 7.93 -8.31 29.29
C ASN A 455 8.51 -7.90 30.66
N GLU A 456 7.77 -8.15 31.74
CA GLU A 456 8.20 -7.91 33.13
C GLU A 456 8.69 -6.47 33.38
N CYS A 457 8.07 -5.48 32.74
CA CYS A 457 8.46 -4.09 32.93
C CYS A 457 8.17 -3.60 34.36
N THR A 458 9.09 -2.82 34.93
CA THR A 458 9.06 -2.35 36.30
C THR A 458 8.35 -1.03 36.51
N ALA A 459 8.05 -0.32 35.42
CA ALA A 459 7.38 0.98 35.44
C ALA A 459 6.06 0.92 36.19
N ASN A 460 5.87 1.86 37.11
CA ASN A 460 4.58 2.04 37.79
C ASN A 460 3.70 2.93 36.86
N TYR A 461 2.94 2.28 36.03
CA TYR A 461 2.08 2.98 35.08
C TYR A 461 0.65 3.07 35.62
N ASN A 462 0.20 4.30 35.80
CA ASN A 462 -1.19 4.61 36.08
C ASN A 462 -1.77 5.38 34.91
N ILE A 463 -2.32 4.67 33.93
CA ILE A 463 -2.88 5.27 32.73
C ILE A 463 -4.22 5.91 33.10
N LYS A 464 -4.26 7.25 33.10
CA LYS A 464 -5.48 8.03 33.32
C LYS A 464 -6.02 8.54 31.99
N PHE A 465 -6.96 7.82 31.40
CA PHE A 465 -7.56 8.19 30.12
C PHE A 465 -8.38 9.49 30.16
N GLU A 466 -8.88 9.85 31.31
CA GLU A 466 -9.58 11.12 31.55
C GLU A 466 -8.72 12.33 31.19
N ASP A 467 -7.42 12.17 31.23
CA ASP A 467 -6.43 13.19 30.90
C ASP A 467 -5.85 13.08 29.48
N GLN A 468 -6.39 12.22 28.63
CA GLN A 468 -5.88 11.94 27.29
C GLN A 468 -5.59 13.20 26.44
N ASN A 469 -6.46 14.21 26.52
CA ASN A 469 -6.27 15.47 25.82
C ASN A 469 -5.24 16.41 26.46
N LYS A 470 -4.74 16.04 27.62
CA LYS A 470 -3.77 16.81 28.40
C LYS A 470 -2.36 16.21 28.37
N TRP A 471 -2.18 15.05 27.73
CA TRP A 471 -0.87 14.40 27.67
C TRP A 471 0.10 15.21 26.85
N GLU A 472 1.17 15.64 27.47
CA GLU A 472 2.20 16.45 26.82
C GLU A 472 2.84 15.73 25.63
N ASN A 473 2.89 14.40 25.70
CA ASN A 473 3.52 13.57 24.68
C ASN A 473 2.55 12.77 23.83
N LYS A 474 1.25 12.84 24.12
CA LYS A 474 0.20 12.06 23.44
C LYS A 474 0.53 10.57 23.22
N ILE A 475 1.44 10.01 23.98
CA ILE A 475 1.71 8.59 24.06
C ILE A 475 0.92 8.03 25.21
N TRP A 476 -0.29 7.65 24.96
CA TRP A 476 -1.10 6.76 25.79
C TRP A 476 -0.96 6.94 27.34
N GLY A 477 -0.45 8.10 27.78
CA GLY A 477 -0.36 8.50 29.19
C GLY A 477 0.67 7.78 30.03
N ILE A 478 1.59 7.03 29.42
CA ILE A 478 2.69 6.37 30.13
C ILE A 478 4.00 7.02 29.73
N ASN A 479 4.72 7.53 30.72
CA ASN A 479 6.11 7.92 30.52
C ASN A 479 7.00 6.69 30.65
N GLY A 480 7.87 6.47 29.67
CA GLY A 480 8.91 5.45 29.75
C GLY A 480 10.00 5.83 30.75
N ASP A 481 10.84 4.86 31.09
CA ASP A 481 12.04 5.08 31.91
C ASP A 481 13.07 5.96 31.17
N SER A 482 13.04 5.91 29.83
CA SER A 482 13.77 6.84 28.95
C SER A 482 12.94 7.19 27.74
N VAL A 483 13.21 8.37 27.16
CA VAL A 483 12.47 8.91 26.02
C VAL A 483 13.46 9.39 24.96
N GLU A 484 13.18 9.04 23.72
CA GLU A 484 13.91 9.51 22.55
C GLU A 484 12.95 10.23 21.58
N LYS A 485 13.43 11.30 20.93
CA LYS A 485 12.67 12.04 19.92
C LYS A 485 13.46 12.08 18.61
N ILE A 486 12.80 11.66 17.54
CA ILE A 486 13.39 11.60 16.20
C ILE A 486 12.52 12.46 15.27
N GLU A 487 13.14 13.51 14.72
CA GLU A 487 12.47 14.46 13.83
C GLU A 487 12.55 14.00 12.37
N ASP A 488 11.42 14.02 11.69
CA ASP A 488 11.36 14.02 10.23
C ASP A 488 10.99 15.42 9.74
N LYS A 489 12.02 16.20 9.42
CA LYS A 489 11.86 17.60 8.96
C LYS A 489 11.13 17.70 7.62
N SER A 490 11.23 16.67 6.78
CA SER A 490 10.58 16.65 5.46
C SER A 490 9.06 16.60 5.57
N ARG A 491 8.57 16.03 6.66
CA ARG A 491 7.15 15.81 6.94
C ARG A 491 6.62 16.61 8.13
N ASN A 492 7.47 17.42 8.75
CA ASN A 492 7.13 18.13 9.97
C ASN A 492 6.51 17.21 11.03
N SER A 493 7.11 16.05 11.22
CA SER A 493 6.67 15.04 12.17
C SER A 493 7.76 14.68 13.17
N VAL A 494 7.37 14.22 14.35
CA VAL A 494 8.29 13.78 15.41
C VAL A 494 7.83 12.43 15.93
N LEU A 495 8.69 11.42 15.84
CA LEU A 495 8.51 10.14 16.51
C LEU A 495 9.07 10.27 17.92
N THR A 496 8.20 10.15 18.92
CA THR A 496 8.58 10.12 20.34
C THR A 496 8.47 8.69 20.85
N ILE A 497 9.61 8.10 21.21
CA ILE A 497 9.69 6.71 21.66
C ILE A 497 9.89 6.69 23.17
N ASN A 498 9.04 5.98 23.89
CA ASN A 498 9.19 5.68 25.31
C ASN A 498 9.70 4.24 25.48
N TYR A 499 10.82 4.10 26.13
CA TYR A 499 11.46 2.82 26.42
C TYR A 499 11.18 2.41 27.87
N PHE A 500 10.94 1.12 28.09
CA PHE A 500 10.58 0.57 29.41
C PHE A 500 11.59 -0.51 29.84
N ASN A 501 12.17 -0.33 31.02
CA ASN A 501 13.07 -1.30 31.62
C ASN A 501 12.29 -2.49 32.15
N SER A 502 12.78 -3.69 31.89
CA SER A 502 12.33 -4.92 32.51
C SER A 502 13.08 -5.18 33.82
N LYS A 503 12.67 -6.19 34.59
CA LYS A 503 13.29 -6.55 35.87
C LYS A 503 14.79 -6.84 35.78
N ASP A 504 15.28 -7.28 34.64
CA ASP A 504 16.69 -7.54 34.36
C ASP A 504 17.46 -6.30 33.87
N GLU A 505 16.84 -5.12 33.97
CA GLU A 505 17.35 -3.81 33.51
C GLU A 505 17.50 -3.66 32.00
N ASN A 506 17.11 -4.66 31.20
CA ASN A 506 17.11 -4.57 29.76
C ASN A 506 15.81 -3.93 29.23
N ILE A 507 15.89 -3.38 28.03
CA ILE A 507 14.76 -2.73 27.36
C ILE A 507 14.22 -3.66 26.27
N TYR A 508 13.08 -4.30 26.55
CA TYR A 508 12.34 -5.16 25.61
C TYR A 508 11.04 -4.52 25.12
N THR A 509 10.69 -3.36 25.64
CA THR A 509 9.43 -2.70 25.31
C THR A 509 9.67 -1.24 24.95
N ALA A 510 9.17 -0.85 23.80
CA ALA A 510 9.18 0.53 23.32
C ALA A 510 7.82 0.88 22.72
N PHE A 511 7.25 2.01 23.15
CA PHE A 511 6.03 2.56 22.59
C PHE A 511 6.31 3.93 21.98
N GLY A 512 5.92 4.12 20.71
CA GLY A 512 6.18 5.33 19.96
C GLY A 512 4.91 6.01 19.46
N SER A 513 4.79 7.32 19.64
CA SER A 513 3.78 8.14 18.99
C SER A 513 4.43 9.07 17.96
N ILE A 514 3.70 9.37 16.90
CA ILE A 514 4.22 10.16 15.77
C ILE A 514 3.32 11.37 15.58
N SER A 515 3.81 12.54 16.01
CA SER A 515 3.10 13.81 15.76
C SER A 515 3.19 14.19 14.28
N GLY A 516 2.15 14.83 13.74
CA GLY A 516 2.07 15.18 12.33
C GLY A 516 1.93 13.97 11.39
N GLN A 517 1.48 12.84 11.92
CA GLN A 517 1.19 11.63 11.15
C GLN A 517 -0.20 11.11 11.47
N GLY A 518 -0.97 10.81 10.41
CA GLY A 518 -2.25 10.12 10.50
C GLY A 518 -2.09 8.61 10.51
N HIS A 519 -3.07 7.91 9.93
CA HIS A 519 -3.03 6.45 9.80
C HIS A 519 -2.16 6.02 8.61
N GLU A 520 -0.87 5.96 8.82
CA GLU A 520 0.11 5.64 7.79
C GLU A 520 1.41 5.04 8.37
N CYS A 521 2.23 4.46 7.51
CA CYS A 521 3.48 3.83 7.84
C CYS A 521 4.60 4.43 6.97
N ARG A 522 5.70 4.90 7.58
CA ARG A 522 6.76 5.65 6.89
C ARG A 522 8.14 5.08 7.14
N TYR A 523 9.10 5.42 6.27
CA TYR A 523 10.49 4.96 6.31
C TYR A 523 11.14 5.08 7.68
N HIS A 524 11.16 6.27 8.27
CA HIS A 524 11.87 6.47 9.54
C HIS A 524 11.27 5.65 10.70
N THR A 525 9.97 5.38 10.69
CA THR A 525 9.35 4.50 11.67
C THR A 525 9.79 3.05 11.48
N CYS A 526 9.85 2.59 10.22
CA CYS A 526 10.29 1.23 9.89
C CYS A 526 11.80 1.05 10.16
N GLU A 527 12.60 2.07 9.92
CA GLU A 527 14.03 2.06 10.25
C GLU A 527 14.25 1.98 11.76
N GLN A 528 13.51 2.75 12.56
CA GLN A 528 13.58 2.67 14.03
C GLN A 528 13.06 1.34 14.56
N ALA A 529 12.01 0.79 13.95
CA ALA A 529 11.54 -0.55 14.27
C ALA A 529 12.64 -1.59 14.00
N TRP A 530 13.36 -1.46 12.88
CA TRP A 530 14.50 -2.33 12.59
C TRP A 530 15.62 -2.17 13.61
N PHE A 531 16.03 -0.94 13.95
CA PHE A 531 17.07 -0.70 14.95
C PHE A 531 16.71 -1.28 16.31
N PHE A 532 15.44 -1.20 16.69
CA PHE A 532 14.98 -1.83 17.91
C PHE A 532 15.01 -3.37 17.79
N MET A 533 14.36 -3.95 16.78
CA MET A 533 14.21 -5.39 16.62
C MET A 533 15.55 -6.12 16.43
N SER A 534 16.44 -5.56 15.61
CA SER A 534 17.72 -6.19 15.25
C SER A 534 18.68 -6.38 16.44
N ARG A 535 18.40 -5.73 17.56
CA ARG A 535 19.13 -5.93 18.83
C ARG A 535 18.91 -7.31 19.43
N PHE A 536 17.87 -8.02 19.02
CA PHE A 536 17.42 -9.24 19.67
C PHE A 536 17.59 -10.47 18.78
N GLN A 537 17.95 -11.58 19.42
CA GLN A 537 17.84 -12.91 18.85
C GLN A 537 17.11 -13.83 19.80
N ARG A 538 16.38 -14.79 19.26
CA ARG A 538 15.71 -15.83 20.05
C ARG A 538 16.52 -17.10 20.07
N ASN A 539 16.76 -17.61 21.25
CA ASN A 539 17.38 -18.91 21.45
C ASN A 539 16.42 -19.77 22.27
N LYS A 540 15.54 -20.49 21.60
CA LYS A 540 14.39 -21.18 22.21
C LYS A 540 13.52 -20.20 23.01
N ASP A 541 13.37 -20.42 24.29
CA ASP A 541 12.51 -19.60 25.18
C ASP A 541 13.18 -18.31 25.65
N LYS A 542 14.42 -18.06 25.28
CA LYS A 542 15.19 -16.90 25.75
C LYS A 542 15.46 -15.88 24.64
N ILE A 543 15.37 -14.61 25.02
CA ILE A 543 15.86 -13.51 24.21
C ILE A 543 17.31 -13.20 24.63
N GLU A 544 18.19 -13.15 23.67
CA GLU A 544 19.57 -12.71 23.81
C GLU A 544 19.72 -11.34 23.13
N ILE A 545 20.43 -10.43 23.79
CA ILE A 545 20.68 -9.10 23.23
C ILE A 545 21.99 -9.14 22.46
N HIS A 546 21.93 -8.81 21.19
CA HIS A 546 23.10 -8.55 20.37
C HIS A 546 23.59 -7.12 20.60
N ASN A 547 24.82 -6.98 21.03
CA ASN A 547 25.51 -5.69 20.95
C ASN A 547 25.89 -5.42 19.47
N CYS A 548 24.93 -5.14 18.61
CA CYS A 548 25.23 -4.47 17.36
C CYS A 548 25.70 -3.07 17.73
N GLN A 549 26.97 -2.78 17.55
CA GLN A 549 27.42 -1.39 17.47
C GLN A 549 26.64 -0.73 16.34
N LEU A 550 25.76 0.19 16.68
CA LEU A 550 25.04 1.09 15.75
C LEU A 550 26.04 1.95 14.98
#